data_36b9a464922af2b8bedd26ed8c1ef47d
#
_entry.id   36b9a464922af2b8bedd26ed8c1ef47d
#
_cell.length_a   1.000
_cell.length_b   1.000
_cell.length_c   1.000
_cell.angle_alpha   90.00
_cell.angle_beta   90.00
_cell.angle_gamma   90.00
#
_symmetry.space_group_name_H-M   'P 1'
#
loop_
_entity.id
_entity.type
_entity.pdbx_description
1 polymer ?
#
loop_
_entity_poly.entity_id
_entity_poly.type
_entity_poly.pdbx_seq_one_letter_code
_entity_poly.pdbx_strand_id
1 'polypeptide(L)'
;MIRVMLVDDHAVVREGYRRLLELQGDMQVVAEAEDGTQALQAWRAQPVDVAVVDLALPGLGGLELIQRLRQRDAACRVLAFSMHRDPVWAAQALRAGALGYVTKSSPPQELIQGVRQVSQGRRLISADIAGEVAALLLQPQPPAAHGLSPREFEVMRALVAGRSPQEIAQSLALSVKTVHNLHYQVKAKLGTGSDFELARLAWRNGWTV
;
A
#
# COMPACT_ATOMS: atom_id res chain seq x y z
N MET A 1 -19.57 -16.59 5.43
CA MET A 1 -18.17 -16.67 5.85
C MET A 1 -17.35 -15.84 4.89
N ILE A 2 -16.57 -14.88 5.37
CA ILE A 2 -15.76 -13.97 4.56
C ILE A 2 -14.45 -14.68 4.20
N ARG A 3 -14.18 -14.82 2.89
CA ARG A 3 -12.94 -15.45 2.39
C ARG A 3 -11.87 -14.38 2.27
N VAL A 4 -10.80 -14.52 3.07
CA VAL A 4 -9.72 -13.54 3.16
C VAL A 4 -8.46 -14.08 2.48
N MET A 5 -7.78 -13.22 1.73
CA MET A 5 -6.40 -13.45 1.30
C MET A 5 -5.48 -12.54 2.13
N LEU A 6 -4.43 -13.13 2.72
CA LEU A 6 -3.39 -12.38 3.44
C LEU A 6 -2.13 -12.26 2.58
N VAL A 7 -1.64 -11.03 2.42
CA VAL A 7 -0.43 -10.74 1.66
C VAL A 7 0.54 -9.94 2.52
N ASP A 8 1.62 -10.61 2.95
CA ASP A 8 2.65 -10.04 3.83
C ASP A 8 3.92 -10.88 3.67
N ASP A 9 5.10 -10.31 3.58
CA ASP A 9 6.36 -11.05 3.42
C ASP A 9 6.86 -11.69 4.73
N HIS A 10 6.30 -11.31 5.87
CA HIS A 10 6.66 -11.84 7.18
C HIS A 10 5.78 -13.04 7.57
N ALA A 11 6.30 -14.26 7.47
CA ALA A 11 5.54 -15.49 7.74
C ALA A 11 4.93 -15.55 9.15
N VAL A 12 5.65 -15.08 10.18
CA VAL A 12 5.16 -15.04 11.56
C VAL A 12 3.98 -14.09 11.72
N VAL A 13 4.03 -12.96 11.04
CA VAL A 13 2.96 -11.95 11.01
C VAL A 13 1.72 -12.53 10.33
N ARG A 14 1.88 -13.15 9.14
CA ARG A 14 0.77 -13.80 8.42
C ARG A 14 0.09 -14.86 9.27
N GLU A 15 0.86 -15.78 9.88
CA GLU A 15 0.31 -16.84 10.74
C GLU A 15 -0.45 -16.26 11.94
N GLY A 16 0.08 -15.19 12.56
CA GLY A 16 -0.59 -14.53 13.68
C GLY A 16 -1.94 -13.94 13.28
N TYR A 17 -2.00 -13.23 12.15
CA TYR A 17 -3.24 -12.64 11.66
C TYR A 17 -4.21 -13.67 11.10
N ARG A 18 -3.73 -14.75 10.47
CA ARG A 18 -4.56 -15.87 10.06
C ARG A 18 -5.34 -16.42 11.26
N ARG A 19 -4.66 -16.77 12.33
CA ARG A 19 -5.30 -17.27 13.55
C ARG A 19 -6.29 -16.26 14.15
N LEU A 20 -5.89 -14.98 14.20
CA LEU A 20 -6.74 -13.92 14.74
C LEU A 20 -8.07 -13.77 13.97
N LEU A 21 -8.03 -13.84 12.65
CA LEU A 21 -9.20 -13.72 11.80
C LEU A 21 -10.09 -14.97 11.89
N GLU A 22 -9.49 -16.18 11.84
CA GLU A 22 -10.23 -17.45 11.90
C GLU A 22 -10.92 -17.68 13.25
N LEU A 23 -10.34 -17.17 14.35
CA LEU A 23 -10.97 -17.19 15.67
C LEU A 23 -12.32 -16.44 15.75
N GLN A 24 -12.61 -15.55 14.79
CA GLN A 24 -13.88 -14.82 14.77
C GLN A 24 -15.08 -15.68 14.32
N GLY A 25 -14.84 -16.82 13.68
CA GLY A 25 -15.86 -17.76 13.23
C GLY A 25 -16.68 -17.31 12.00
N ASP A 26 -16.57 -16.04 11.59
CA ASP A 26 -17.22 -15.48 10.38
C ASP A 26 -16.23 -15.25 9.22
N MET A 27 -14.93 -15.54 9.42
CA MET A 27 -13.85 -15.35 8.47
C MET A 27 -13.04 -16.63 8.26
N GLN A 28 -12.51 -16.80 7.07
CA GLN A 28 -11.60 -17.88 6.70
C GLN A 28 -10.48 -17.33 5.82
N VAL A 29 -9.23 -17.60 6.18
CA VAL A 29 -8.10 -17.30 5.31
C VAL A 29 -7.98 -18.40 4.28
N VAL A 30 -8.36 -18.11 3.05
CA VAL A 30 -8.37 -19.07 1.93
C VAL A 30 -7.10 -19.02 1.11
N ALA A 31 -6.33 -17.93 1.19
CA ALA A 31 -5.07 -17.77 0.49
C ALA A 31 -4.07 -16.95 1.31
N GLU A 32 -2.80 -17.27 1.13
CA GLU A 32 -1.66 -16.53 1.66
C GLU A 32 -0.65 -16.27 0.54
N ALA A 33 0.04 -15.13 0.59
CA ALA A 33 1.11 -14.80 -0.33
C ALA A 33 2.19 -13.98 0.40
N GLU A 34 3.45 -14.18 0.02
CA GLU A 34 4.60 -13.45 0.56
C GLU A 34 5.06 -12.30 -0.34
N ASP A 35 4.54 -12.23 -1.57
CA ASP A 35 4.81 -11.17 -2.53
C ASP A 35 3.59 -10.89 -3.44
N GLY A 36 3.65 -9.77 -4.16
CA GLY A 36 2.56 -9.34 -5.03
C GLY A 36 2.32 -10.27 -6.22
N THR A 37 3.33 -11.01 -6.69
CA THR A 37 3.18 -11.95 -7.81
C THR A 37 2.40 -13.18 -7.39
N GLN A 38 2.74 -13.77 -6.25
CA GLN A 38 2.00 -14.86 -5.65
C GLN A 38 0.56 -14.45 -5.33
N ALA A 39 0.36 -13.24 -4.79
CA ALA A 39 -0.97 -12.70 -4.52
C ALA A 39 -1.84 -12.63 -5.78
N LEU A 40 -1.29 -12.17 -6.91
CA LEU A 40 -2.03 -12.15 -8.18
C LEU A 40 -2.36 -13.54 -8.72
N GLN A 41 -1.53 -14.54 -8.44
CA GLN A 41 -1.81 -15.94 -8.81
C GLN A 41 -2.90 -16.52 -7.91
N ALA A 42 -2.78 -16.32 -6.58
CA ALA A 42 -3.76 -16.78 -5.60
C ALA A 42 -5.15 -16.18 -5.84
N TRP A 43 -5.23 -14.89 -6.17
CA TRP A 43 -6.49 -14.22 -6.52
C TRP A 43 -7.23 -14.88 -7.70
N ARG A 44 -6.49 -15.45 -8.66
CA ARG A 44 -7.06 -16.13 -9.81
C ARG A 44 -7.48 -17.57 -9.53
N ALA A 45 -6.80 -18.20 -8.59
CA ALA A 45 -6.97 -19.63 -8.33
C ALA A 45 -8.24 -19.95 -7.54
N GLN A 46 -8.70 -19.00 -6.73
CA GLN A 46 -9.86 -19.23 -5.85
C GLN A 46 -10.60 -17.93 -5.53
N PRO A 47 -11.91 -18.04 -5.19
CA PRO A 47 -12.71 -16.87 -4.83
C PRO A 47 -12.24 -16.25 -3.51
N VAL A 48 -11.96 -14.94 -3.53
CA VAL A 48 -11.56 -14.13 -2.38
C VAL A 48 -12.55 -12.96 -2.24
N ASP A 49 -13.04 -12.70 -1.03
CA ASP A 49 -13.95 -11.59 -0.77
C ASP A 49 -13.19 -10.33 -0.36
N VAL A 50 -12.09 -10.48 0.40
CA VAL A 50 -11.23 -9.37 0.84
C VAL A 50 -9.75 -9.78 0.75
N ALA A 51 -8.94 -8.95 0.10
CA ALA A 51 -7.48 -9.03 0.19
C ALA A 51 -6.96 -8.05 1.25
N VAL A 52 -6.26 -8.56 2.26
CA VAL A 52 -5.49 -7.77 3.22
C VAL A 52 -4.06 -7.70 2.70
N VAL A 53 -3.59 -6.51 2.36
CA VAL A 53 -2.34 -6.31 1.63
C VAL A 53 -1.38 -5.42 2.41
N ASP A 54 -0.19 -5.95 2.74
CA ASP A 54 0.91 -5.10 3.19
C ASP A 54 1.41 -4.24 2.03
N LEU A 55 1.79 -3.00 2.33
CA LEU A 55 2.38 -2.10 1.35
C LEU A 55 3.88 -2.35 1.14
N ALA A 56 4.57 -2.85 2.15
CA ALA A 56 6.02 -3.09 2.13
C ALA A 56 6.37 -4.48 1.58
N LEU A 57 5.86 -4.84 0.41
CA LEU A 57 6.14 -6.12 -0.24
C LEU A 57 7.39 -6.07 -1.12
N PRO A 58 8.17 -7.17 -1.17
CA PRO A 58 9.28 -7.27 -2.10
C PRO A 58 8.80 -7.40 -3.56
N GLY A 59 9.60 -6.96 -4.49
CA GLY A 59 9.31 -7.07 -5.93
C GLY A 59 8.13 -6.20 -6.38
N LEU A 60 6.95 -6.80 -6.53
CA LEU A 60 5.72 -6.08 -6.81
C LEU A 60 5.17 -5.48 -5.51
N GLY A 61 5.40 -4.19 -5.28
CA GLY A 61 4.96 -3.48 -4.07
C GLY A 61 3.45 -3.48 -3.85
N GLY A 62 3.02 -3.28 -2.60
CA GLY A 62 1.61 -3.38 -2.21
C GLY A 62 0.71 -2.38 -2.91
N LEU A 63 1.15 -1.14 -3.13
CA LEU A 63 0.37 -0.14 -3.88
C LEU A 63 0.15 -0.57 -5.34
N GLU A 64 1.17 -1.10 -5.99
CA GLU A 64 1.07 -1.61 -7.36
C GLU A 64 0.18 -2.87 -7.42
N LEU A 65 0.28 -3.76 -6.42
CA LEU A 65 -0.58 -4.93 -6.30
C LEU A 65 -2.06 -4.51 -6.22
N ILE A 66 -2.40 -3.55 -5.34
CA ILE A 66 -3.75 -3.02 -5.18
C ILE A 66 -4.28 -2.51 -6.52
N GLN A 67 -3.48 -1.69 -7.22
CA GLN A 67 -3.86 -1.17 -8.53
C GLN A 67 -4.12 -2.28 -9.54
N ARG A 68 -3.24 -3.29 -9.63
CA ARG A 68 -3.39 -4.42 -10.55
C ARG A 68 -4.59 -5.30 -10.23
N LEU A 69 -4.88 -5.54 -8.95
CA LEU A 69 -6.09 -6.27 -8.54
C LEU A 69 -7.35 -5.53 -8.99
N ARG A 70 -7.42 -4.22 -8.75
CA ARG A 70 -8.55 -3.37 -9.14
C ARG A 70 -8.73 -3.24 -10.66
N GLN A 71 -7.65 -3.20 -11.42
CA GLN A 71 -7.71 -3.18 -12.90
C GLN A 71 -8.26 -4.50 -13.48
N ARG A 72 -7.98 -5.62 -12.81
CA ARG A 72 -8.43 -6.94 -13.24
C ARG A 72 -9.86 -7.26 -12.81
N ASP A 73 -10.21 -6.82 -11.64
CA ASP A 73 -11.53 -7.03 -11.03
C ASP A 73 -11.99 -5.77 -10.31
N ALA A 74 -12.92 -5.07 -10.94
CA ALA A 74 -13.50 -3.86 -10.35
C ALA A 74 -14.31 -4.13 -9.06
N ALA A 75 -14.71 -5.36 -8.81
CA ALA A 75 -15.37 -5.78 -7.57
C ALA A 75 -14.39 -6.18 -6.47
N CYS A 76 -13.07 -6.29 -6.78
CA CYS A 76 -12.04 -6.62 -5.80
C CYS A 76 -12.06 -5.66 -4.62
N ARG A 77 -12.07 -6.19 -3.42
CA ARG A 77 -12.09 -5.44 -2.16
C ARG A 77 -10.75 -5.60 -1.47
N VAL A 78 -10.04 -4.49 -1.30
CA VAL A 78 -8.71 -4.50 -0.70
C VAL A 78 -8.71 -3.65 0.55
N LEU A 79 -8.15 -4.21 1.62
CA LEU A 79 -7.78 -3.54 2.85
C LEU A 79 -6.23 -3.44 2.89
N ALA A 80 -5.70 -2.24 2.81
CA ALA A 80 -4.28 -2.02 3.04
C ALA A 80 -3.97 -2.15 4.54
N PHE A 81 -2.90 -2.89 4.87
CA PHE A 81 -2.51 -3.16 6.24
C PHE A 81 -0.99 -2.98 6.38
N SER A 82 -0.53 -1.89 6.97
CA SER A 82 0.85 -1.44 6.85
C SER A 82 1.45 -0.90 8.15
N MET A 83 2.78 -0.99 8.29
CA MET A 83 3.51 -0.32 9.38
C MET A 83 3.56 1.19 9.22
N HIS A 84 3.28 1.74 8.04
CA HIS A 84 3.31 3.17 7.79
C HIS A 84 2.11 3.88 8.43
N ARG A 85 2.39 4.81 9.37
CA ARG A 85 1.38 5.69 9.98
C ARG A 85 1.20 7.02 9.26
N ASP A 86 2.02 7.28 8.26
CA ASP A 86 1.97 8.51 7.48
C ASP A 86 0.70 8.53 6.60
N PRO A 87 -0.17 9.56 6.73
CA PRO A 87 -1.43 9.67 6.01
C PRO A 87 -1.25 9.68 4.48
N VAL A 88 -0.07 10.02 3.98
CA VAL A 88 0.23 10.01 2.54
C VAL A 88 0.18 8.59 1.98
N TRP A 89 0.69 7.58 2.72
CA TRP A 89 0.59 6.18 2.32
C TRP A 89 -0.86 5.70 2.27
N ALA A 90 -1.66 6.07 3.26
CA ALA A 90 -3.09 5.76 3.28
C ALA A 90 -3.81 6.40 2.09
N ALA A 91 -3.56 7.67 1.81
CA ALA A 91 -4.12 8.36 0.66
C ALA A 91 -3.72 7.70 -0.68
N GLN A 92 -2.48 7.26 -0.82
CA GLN A 92 -2.02 6.54 -2.03
C GLN A 92 -2.69 5.16 -2.15
N ALA A 93 -2.83 4.40 -1.06
CA ALA A 93 -3.52 3.11 -1.07
C ALA A 93 -4.99 3.27 -1.49
N LEU A 94 -5.70 4.27 -0.96
CA LEU A 94 -7.08 4.57 -1.33
C LEU A 94 -7.19 4.98 -2.82
N ARG A 95 -6.24 5.76 -3.34
CA ARG A 95 -6.18 6.12 -4.77
C ARG A 95 -5.86 4.93 -5.67
N ALA A 96 -5.01 4.02 -5.21
CA ALA A 96 -4.73 2.77 -5.91
C ALA A 96 -5.96 1.85 -5.97
N GLY A 97 -6.97 2.11 -5.14
CA GLY A 97 -8.26 1.43 -5.15
C GLY A 97 -8.54 0.59 -3.90
N ALA A 98 -7.74 0.71 -2.84
CA ALA A 98 -8.10 0.12 -1.54
C ALA A 98 -9.39 0.75 -1.01
N LEU A 99 -10.22 -0.06 -0.37
CA LEU A 99 -11.43 0.41 0.33
C LEU A 99 -11.11 0.82 1.78
N GLY A 100 -10.03 0.29 2.35
CA GLY A 100 -9.64 0.64 3.71
C GLY A 100 -8.13 0.65 3.90
N TYR A 101 -7.73 1.27 5.01
CA TYR A 101 -6.35 1.32 5.49
C TYR A 101 -6.33 1.13 7.00
N VAL A 102 -5.56 0.17 7.45
CA VAL A 102 -5.32 -0.10 8.87
C VAL A 102 -3.82 -0.14 9.13
N THR A 103 -3.37 0.57 10.16
CA THR A 103 -1.97 0.49 10.57
C THR A 103 -1.71 -0.80 11.37
N LYS A 104 -0.55 -1.42 11.21
CA LYS A 104 -0.15 -2.61 12.01
C LYS A 104 0.08 -2.28 13.50
N SER A 105 0.16 -0.99 13.84
CA SER A 105 0.20 -0.50 15.22
C SER A 105 -1.17 -0.34 15.88
N SER A 106 -2.24 -0.38 15.10
CA SER A 106 -3.61 -0.35 15.61
C SER A 106 -3.96 -1.64 16.38
N PRO A 107 -4.91 -1.57 17.33
CA PRO A 107 -5.42 -2.76 18.00
C PRO A 107 -5.89 -3.81 16.98
N PRO A 108 -5.69 -5.12 17.24
CA PRO A 108 -6.11 -6.20 16.33
C PRO A 108 -7.58 -6.16 15.93
N GLN A 109 -8.44 -5.60 16.78
CA GLN A 109 -9.86 -5.41 16.54
C GLN A 109 -10.13 -4.51 15.33
N GLU A 110 -9.26 -3.54 15.04
CA GLU A 110 -9.42 -2.66 13.88
C GLU A 110 -9.20 -3.42 12.55
N LEU A 111 -8.27 -4.38 12.51
CA LEU A 111 -8.13 -5.26 11.35
C LEU A 111 -9.39 -6.11 11.14
N ILE A 112 -9.90 -6.73 12.21
CA ILE A 112 -11.12 -7.55 12.15
C ILE A 112 -12.32 -6.73 11.63
N GLN A 113 -12.52 -5.54 12.20
CA GLN A 113 -13.59 -4.63 11.76
C GLN A 113 -13.35 -4.17 10.31
N GLY A 114 -12.10 -3.89 9.96
CA GLY A 114 -11.72 -3.51 8.60
C GLY A 114 -12.10 -4.57 7.58
N VAL A 115 -11.78 -5.82 7.84
CA VAL A 115 -12.17 -6.95 6.96
C VAL A 115 -13.69 -7.03 6.83
N ARG A 116 -14.45 -6.92 7.93
CA ARG A 116 -15.92 -6.94 7.88
C ARG A 116 -16.50 -5.78 7.08
N GLN A 117 -16.04 -4.55 7.31
CA GLN A 117 -16.54 -3.37 6.60
C GLN A 117 -16.18 -3.40 5.12
N VAL A 118 -14.92 -3.72 4.80
CA VAL A 118 -14.45 -3.81 3.43
C VAL A 118 -15.18 -4.95 2.67
N SER A 119 -15.49 -6.07 3.33
CA SER A 119 -16.27 -7.16 2.73
C SER A 119 -17.69 -6.73 2.34
N GLN A 120 -18.21 -5.66 2.94
CA GLN A 120 -19.50 -5.04 2.62
C GLN A 120 -19.38 -3.87 1.63
N GLY A 121 -18.17 -3.59 1.13
CA GLY A 121 -17.91 -2.44 0.27
C GLY A 121 -17.83 -1.10 0.99
N ARG A 122 -17.77 -1.10 2.32
CA ARG A 122 -17.66 0.13 3.14
C ARG A 122 -16.20 0.54 3.26
N ARG A 123 -15.96 1.85 3.37
CA ARG A 123 -14.62 2.39 3.60
C ARG A 123 -14.29 2.41 5.09
N LEU A 124 -13.02 2.18 5.42
CA LEU A 124 -12.48 2.28 6.76
C LEU A 124 -11.04 2.81 6.72
N ILE A 125 -10.74 3.69 7.65
CA ILE A 125 -9.37 4.13 7.97
C ILE A 125 -9.21 3.95 9.48
N SER A 126 -8.08 3.38 9.92
CA SER A 126 -7.82 3.20 11.35
C SER A 126 -7.84 4.52 12.10
N ALA A 127 -8.35 4.48 13.33
CA ALA A 127 -8.65 5.69 14.12
C ALA A 127 -7.42 6.56 14.38
N ASP A 128 -6.24 5.94 14.47
CA ASP A 128 -4.97 6.61 14.75
C ASP A 128 -4.49 7.58 13.66
N ILE A 129 -4.99 7.44 12.41
CA ILE A 129 -4.60 8.30 11.26
C ILE A 129 -5.80 8.91 10.52
N ALA A 130 -7.03 8.58 10.90
CA ALA A 130 -8.23 8.96 10.14
C ALA A 130 -8.38 10.48 9.97
N GLY A 131 -8.10 11.25 11.01
CA GLY A 131 -8.21 12.72 10.96
C GLY A 131 -7.20 13.34 9.98
N GLU A 132 -5.96 12.88 10.01
CA GLU A 132 -4.87 13.38 9.13
C GLU A 132 -5.11 12.99 7.66
N VAL A 133 -5.61 11.77 7.43
CA VAL A 133 -5.97 11.32 6.07
C VAL A 133 -7.13 12.15 5.52
N ALA A 134 -8.16 12.42 6.33
CA ALA A 134 -9.28 13.26 5.94
C ALA A 134 -8.82 14.67 5.58
N ALA A 135 -7.97 15.28 6.41
CA ALA A 135 -7.39 16.59 6.14
C ALA A 135 -6.60 16.60 4.82
N LEU A 136 -5.80 15.57 4.57
CA LEU A 136 -5.01 15.44 3.34
C LEU A 136 -5.89 15.25 2.09
N LEU A 137 -6.97 14.48 2.18
CA LEU A 137 -7.87 14.24 1.05
C LEU A 137 -8.73 15.46 0.69
N LEU A 138 -9.00 16.35 1.65
CA LEU A 138 -9.75 17.60 1.45
C LEU A 138 -8.89 18.73 0.88
N GLN A 139 -7.56 18.62 0.98
CA GLN A 139 -6.67 19.64 0.39
C GLN A 139 -6.71 19.57 -1.14
N PRO A 140 -6.79 20.72 -1.84
CA PRO A 140 -6.58 20.78 -3.28
C PRO A 140 -5.17 20.25 -3.58
N GLN A 141 -5.07 19.07 -4.17
CA GLN A 141 -3.77 18.50 -4.45
C GLN A 141 -3.13 19.20 -5.66
N PRO A 142 -1.83 19.53 -5.61
CA PRO A 142 -1.11 19.96 -6.80
C PRO A 142 -1.20 18.86 -7.87
N PRO A 143 -1.37 19.22 -9.14
CA PRO A 143 -1.47 18.26 -10.26
C PRO A 143 -0.32 17.26 -10.32
N ALA A 144 0.84 17.61 -9.79
CA ALA A 144 2.07 16.83 -9.86
C ALA A 144 2.01 15.44 -9.13
N ALA A 145 1.29 15.33 -8.01
CA ALA A 145 1.21 14.04 -7.30
C ALA A 145 0.36 13.01 -8.06
N HIS A 146 -0.54 13.44 -8.94
CA HIS A 146 -1.41 12.54 -9.71
C HIS A 146 -0.69 11.81 -10.85
N GLY A 147 0.54 12.21 -11.19
CA GLY A 147 1.28 11.65 -12.33
C GLY A 147 2.23 10.49 -11.98
N LEU A 148 2.53 10.27 -10.71
CA LEU A 148 3.44 9.20 -10.31
C LEU A 148 2.69 7.86 -10.22
N SER A 149 3.29 6.81 -10.81
CA SER A 149 2.87 5.45 -10.53
C SER A 149 3.19 5.08 -9.07
N PRO A 150 2.55 4.05 -8.50
CA PRO A 150 2.88 3.56 -7.15
C PRO A 150 4.38 3.34 -6.95
N ARG A 151 5.05 2.77 -7.95
CA ARG A 151 6.48 2.45 -7.89
C ARG A 151 7.38 3.69 -7.94
N GLU A 152 7.01 4.65 -8.75
CA GLU A 152 7.69 5.95 -8.80
C GLU A 152 7.54 6.70 -7.48
N PHE A 153 6.37 6.61 -6.85
CA PHE A 153 6.12 7.22 -5.55
C PHE A 153 6.97 6.58 -4.44
N GLU A 154 7.07 5.24 -4.39
CA GLU A 154 7.92 4.51 -3.44
C GLU A 154 9.40 4.91 -3.58
N VAL A 155 9.90 4.94 -4.82
CA VAL A 155 11.29 5.36 -5.11
C VAL A 155 11.51 6.83 -4.73
N MET A 156 10.59 7.72 -5.09
CA MET A 156 10.65 9.14 -4.73
C MET A 156 10.75 9.34 -3.20
N ARG A 157 9.89 8.67 -2.45
CA ARG A 157 9.92 8.73 -0.98
C ARG A 157 11.25 8.27 -0.39
N ALA A 158 11.78 7.16 -0.90
CA ALA A 158 13.06 6.63 -0.44
C ALA A 158 14.24 7.56 -0.76
N LEU A 159 14.23 8.19 -1.96
CA LEU A 159 15.24 9.20 -2.35
C LEU A 159 15.19 10.42 -1.43
N VAL A 160 13.99 10.95 -1.18
CA VAL A 160 13.80 12.12 -0.31
C VAL A 160 14.16 11.82 1.15
N ALA A 161 14.01 10.58 1.59
CA ALA A 161 14.50 10.10 2.89
C ALA A 161 16.04 9.91 2.94
N GLY A 162 16.76 10.25 1.86
CA GLY A 162 18.21 10.21 1.79
C GLY A 162 18.81 8.82 1.56
N ARG A 163 18.00 7.83 1.18
CA ARG A 163 18.49 6.49 0.85
C ARG A 163 19.27 6.49 -0.46
N SER A 164 20.38 5.75 -0.50
CA SER A 164 21.16 5.56 -1.72
C SER A 164 20.40 4.70 -2.74
N PRO A 165 20.69 4.82 -4.04
CA PRO A 165 20.10 3.96 -5.06
C PRO A 165 20.30 2.46 -4.81
N GLN A 166 21.41 2.07 -4.17
CA GLN A 166 21.70 0.69 -3.78
C GLN A 166 20.75 0.19 -2.68
N GLU A 167 20.57 0.98 -1.63
CA GLU A 167 19.63 0.66 -0.53
C GLU A 167 18.19 0.58 -1.04
N ILE A 168 17.79 1.49 -1.93
CA ILE A 168 16.47 1.47 -2.57
C ILE A 168 16.30 0.22 -3.42
N ALA A 169 17.31 -0.12 -4.23
CA ALA A 169 17.29 -1.32 -5.06
C ALA A 169 17.11 -2.59 -4.22
N GLN A 170 17.84 -2.69 -3.11
CA GLN A 170 17.74 -3.83 -2.20
C GLN A 170 16.36 -3.89 -1.52
N SER A 171 15.89 -2.79 -0.92
CA SER A 171 14.62 -2.75 -0.18
C SER A 171 13.39 -3.00 -1.07
N LEU A 172 13.45 -2.57 -2.33
CA LEU A 172 12.35 -2.70 -3.28
C LEU A 172 12.51 -3.90 -4.24
N ALA A 173 13.54 -4.74 -4.06
CA ALA A 173 13.90 -5.86 -4.94
C ALA A 173 14.00 -5.43 -6.43
N LEU A 174 14.71 -4.34 -6.68
CA LEU A 174 14.97 -3.77 -8.00
C LEU A 174 16.46 -3.84 -8.37
N SER A 175 16.77 -3.67 -9.66
CA SER A 175 18.13 -3.34 -10.04
C SER A 175 18.42 -1.85 -9.78
N VAL A 176 19.66 -1.51 -9.48
CA VAL A 176 20.11 -0.11 -9.34
C VAL A 176 19.80 0.69 -10.61
N LYS A 177 19.95 0.08 -11.78
CA LYS A 177 19.58 0.68 -13.08
C LYS A 177 18.10 1.04 -13.14
N THR A 178 17.24 0.17 -12.61
CA THR A 178 15.78 0.43 -12.55
C THR A 178 15.48 1.61 -11.63
N VAL A 179 16.15 1.69 -10.46
CA VAL A 179 16.01 2.83 -9.54
C VAL A 179 16.41 4.14 -10.21
N HIS A 180 17.54 4.18 -10.94
CA HIS A 180 17.94 5.38 -11.68
C HIS A 180 16.93 5.78 -12.77
N ASN A 181 16.37 4.82 -13.49
CA ASN A 181 15.34 5.09 -14.49
C ASN A 181 14.07 5.68 -13.86
N LEU A 182 13.61 5.08 -12.74
CA LEU A 182 12.45 5.59 -12.00
C LEU A 182 12.71 6.99 -11.43
N HIS A 183 13.92 7.23 -10.88
CA HIS A 183 14.32 8.55 -10.41
C HIS A 183 14.24 9.61 -11.52
N TYR A 184 14.76 9.29 -12.71
CA TYR A 184 14.65 10.17 -13.85
C TYR A 184 13.19 10.45 -14.24
N GLN A 185 12.36 9.41 -14.30
CA GLN A 185 10.94 9.54 -14.61
C GLN A 185 10.18 10.38 -13.56
N VAL A 186 10.49 10.20 -12.29
CA VAL A 186 9.94 11.00 -11.18
C VAL A 186 10.26 12.48 -11.39
N LYS A 187 11.52 12.82 -11.63
CA LYS A 187 11.92 14.22 -11.86
C LYS A 187 11.24 14.82 -13.10
N ALA A 188 11.17 14.08 -14.19
CA ALA A 188 10.50 14.52 -15.39
C ALA A 188 9.00 14.79 -15.19
N LYS A 189 8.30 13.89 -14.49
CA LYS A 189 6.86 14.01 -14.20
C LYS A 189 6.55 15.14 -13.23
N LEU A 190 7.44 15.38 -12.25
CA LEU A 190 7.27 16.42 -11.24
C LEU A 190 7.83 17.78 -11.70
N GLY A 191 8.47 17.85 -12.88
CA GLY A 191 9.07 19.06 -13.40
C GLY A 191 10.25 19.60 -12.56
N THR A 192 11.00 18.70 -11.89
CA THR A 192 12.15 19.06 -11.05
C THR A 192 13.47 18.77 -11.78
N GLY A 193 14.39 19.76 -11.80
CA GLY A 193 15.70 19.63 -12.45
C GLY A 193 16.76 18.98 -11.57
N SER A 194 16.60 19.02 -10.24
CA SER A 194 17.58 18.53 -9.27
C SER A 194 16.93 17.75 -8.13
N ASP A 195 17.75 16.98 -7.40
CA ASP A 195 17.28 16.23 -6.23
C ASP A 195 16.93 17.17 -5.06
N PHE A 196 17.57 18.34 -5.01
CA PHE A 196 17.22 19.39 -4.04
C PHE A 196 15.81 19.95 -4.31
N GLU A 197 15.48 20.22 -5.58
CA GLU A 197 14.14 20.66 -5.96
C GLU A 197 13.08 19.58 -5.68
N LEU A 198 13.42 18.31 -5.93
CA LEU A 198 12.57 17.17 -5.63
C LEU A 198 12.29 17.09 -4.12
N ALA A 199 13.34 17.19 -3.29
CA ALA A 199 13.20 17.17 -1.83
C ALA A 199 12.36 18.35 -1.33
N ARG A 200 12.59 19.56 -1.84
CA ARG A 200 11.82 20.76 -1.51
C ARG A 200 10.35 20.63 -1.89
N LEU A 201 10.07 20.06 -3.08
CA LEU A 201 8.71 19.81 -3.55
C LEU A 201 8.02 18.77 -2.65
N ALA A 202 8.71 17.67 -2.31
CA ALA A 202 8.20 16.63 -1.45
C ALA A 202 7.89 17.16 -0.04
N TRP A 203 8.78 17.98 0.52
CA TRP A 203 8.55 18.63 1.82
C TRP A 203 7.32 19.54 1.80
N ARG A 204 7.17 20.40 0.79
CA ARG A 204 6.02 21.31 0.66
C ARG A 204 4.68 20.57 0.53
N ASN A 205 4.69 19.35 0.00
CA ASN A 205 3.48 18.56 -0.22
C ASN A 205 3.27 17.50 0.88
N GLY A 206 4.09 17.49 1.94
CA GLY A 206 4.00 16.51 3.02
C GLY A 206 4.34 15.08 2.58
N TRP A 207 5.16 14.89 1.54
CA TRP A 207 5.59 13.57 1.06
C TRP A 207 6.86 13.07 1.74
N THR A 208 7.42 13.83 2.65
CA THR A 208 8.57 13.47 3.47
C THR A 208 8.15 12.65 4.68
N VAL A 209 9.08 11.82 5.20
CA VAL A 209 8.89 11.06 6.45
C VAL A 209 9.08 11.99 7.63
#